data_c4b7f3769f6ca6b68e899cebbd971fcf
#
_entry.id   c4b7f3769f6ca6b68e899cebbd971fcf
#
_cell.length_a   1.000
_cell.length_b   1.000
_cell.length_c   1.000
_cell.angle_alpha   90.00
_cell.angle_beta   90.00
_cell.angle_gamma   90.00
#
_symmetry.space_group_name_H-M   'P 1'
#
loop_
_entity.id
_entity.type
_entity.pdbx_description
1 polymer ?
#
loop_
_entity_poly.entity_id
_entity_poly.type
_entity_poly.pdbx_seq_one_letter_code
_entity_poly.pdbx_strand_id
1 'polypeptide(L)'
;AGKTTLLRYILNEEHGYKIAVIENEFGEVPIDDALLGDRASRITTLSNGCICCSRANELADALLDLLDGIDNGQLAFDRLIIECTGMADPGPIAQTFFAHEVICERFLLDGIITLVDAVHGQQQLDQFSIAQAQVGYADRILLTKTDVAPPHAGEALRQRLQRMNARAPVYDVTHGQIDLAVLFNVEGFILNDRLNIATPAFRLIPQPQNNIQSIVVYLDRPAALGQISDLMENLLLQYADSLLRYKGILWIEDEPRRLLFQGVQRLYNADWDREWAPDEEKKSTLVFIGINLPESEIREGFAGLNVLQ
;
A
#
# COMPACT_ATOMS: atom_id res chain seq x y z
N ALA A 1 -10.82 -7.12 -12.80
CA ALA A 1 -11.26 -6.67 -11.47
C ALA A 1 -11.92 -5.29 -11.49
N GLY A 2 -12.11 -4.65 -12.65
CA GLY A 2 -12.82 -3.37 -12.78
C GLY A 2 -11.93 -2.12 -12.66
N LYS A 3 -10.63 -2.22 -12.88
CA LYS A 3 -9.69 -1.08 -12.86
C LYS A 3 -10.10 0.04 -13.81
N THR A 4 -10.29 -0.27 -15.07
CA THR A 4 -10.72 0.70 -16.10
C THR A 4 -12.08 1.33 -15.78
N THR A 5 -13.02 0.57 -15.20
CA THR A 5 -14.32 1.09 -14.76
C THR A 5 -14.15 2.12 -13.64
N LEU A 6 -13.31 1.81 -12.64
CA LEU A 6 -13.01 2.73 -11.56
C LEU A 6 -12.29 3.99 -12.07
N LEU A 7 -11.30 3.82 -12.96
CA LEU A 7 -10.55 4.94 -13.51
C LEU A 7 -11.47 5.89 -14.30
N ARG A 8 -12.37 5.35 -15.14
CA ARG A 8 -13.40 6.15 -15.83
C ARG A 8 -14.31 6.88 -14.85
N TYR A 9 -14.74 6.24 -13.78
CA TYR A 9 -15.54 6.87 -12.74
C TYR A 9 -14.78 8.04 -12.11
N ILE A 10 -13.53 7.84 -11.67
CA ILE A 10 -12.69 8.90 -11.10
C ILE A 10 -12.59 10.09 -12.06
N LEU A 11 -12.28 9.84 -13.34
CA LEU A 11 -12.03 10.90 -14.31
C LEU A 11 -13.31 11.68 -14.69
N ASN A 12 -14.49 11.08 -14.54
CA ASN A 12 -15.78 11.72 -14.86
C ASN A 12 -16.41 12.49 -13.69
N GLU A 13 -15.99 12.21 -12.45
CA GLU A 13 -16.54 12.86 -11.27
C GLU A 13 -15.91 14.24 -11.01
N GLU A 14 -16.66 15.11 -10.34
CA GLU A 14 -16.20 16.44 -9.95
C GLU A 14 -15.41 16.35 -8.61
N HIS A 15 -14.11 16.19 -8.68
CA HIS A 15 -13.23 16.12 -7.52
C HIS A 15 -12.30 17.34 -7.34
N GLY A 16 -12.28 18.24 -8.32
CA GLY A 16 -11.49 19.47 -8.28
C GLY A 16 -9.98 19.30 -8.57
N TYR A 17 -9.50 18.08 -8.83
CA TYR A 17 -8.10 17.83 -9.17
C TYR A 17 -7.88 17.74 -10.68
N LYS A 18 -6.72 18.19 -11.14
CA LYS A 18 -6.20 17.88 -12.47
C LYS A 18 -5.43 16.57 -12.38
N ILE A 19 -5.90 15.53 -13.05
CA ILE A 19 -5.34 14.18 -12.96
C ILE A 19 -4.58 13.86 -14.24
N ALA A 20 -3.31 13.43 -14.08
CA ALA A 20 -2.57 12.73 -15.11
C ALA A 20 -2.68 11.22 -14.88
N VAL A 21 -2.66 10.44 -15.97
CA VAL A 21 -2.75 8.98 -15.90
C VAL A 21 -1.62 8.34 -16.69
N ILE A 22 -0.93 7.40 -16.06
CA ILE A 22 -0.04 6.46 -16.73
C ILE A 22 -0.79 5.13 -16.81
N GLU A 23 -1.12 4.71 -18.02
CA GLU A 23 -1.74 3.41 -18.28
C GLU A 23 -0.70 2.41 -18.77
N ASN A 24 -0.76 1.23 -18.22
CA ASN A 24 0.09 0.12 -18.63
C ASN A 24 -0.78 -1.02 -19.14
N GLU A 25 -1.28 -0.90 -20.37
CA GLU A 25 -2.07 -1.96 -21.00
C GLU A 25 -1.34 -2.72 -22.10
N PHE A 26 -1.45 -4.05 -22.00
CA PHE A 26 -1.42 -4.97 -23.14
C PHE A 26 -2.82 -5.00 -23.77
N GLY A 27 -3.23 -3.99 -24.50
CA GLY A 27 -4.54 -3.97 -25.11
C GLY A 27 -4.67 -2.87 -26.15
N GLU A 28 -5.20 -3.24 -27.32
CA GLU A 28 -5.29 -2.44 -28.53
C GLU A 28 -6.29 -1.25 -28.50
N VAL A 29 -6.77 -0.84 -27.33
CA VAL A 29 -7.71 0.29 -27.25
C VAL A 29 -7.23 1.29 -26.22
N PRO A 30 -6.56 2.38 -26.66
CA PRO A 30 -6.38 3.55 -25.78
C PRO A 30 -7.76 4.01 -25.30
N ILE A 31 -7.84 4.49 -24.04
CA ILE A 31 -9.04 5.24 -23.63
C ILE A 31 -9.11 6.43 -24.58
N ASP A 32 -10.11 6.43 -25.44
CA ASP A 32 -10.27 7.43 -26.49
C ASP A 32 -10.34 8.82 -25.82
N ASP A 33 -9.45 9.73 -26.20
CA ASP A 33 -9.49 11.16 -25.80
C ASP A 33 -10.87 11.77 -26.02
N ALA A 34 -11.66 11.19 -26.94
CA ALA A 34 -13.04 11.58 -27.25
C ALA A 34 -14.07 11.21 -26.15
N LEU A 35 -13.75 10.28 -25.23
CA LEU A 35 -14.65 9.86 -24.14
C LEU A 35 -14.47 10.70 -22.86
N LEU A 36 -13.45 11.52 -22.79
CA LEU A 36 -13.06 12.22 -21.57
C LEU A 36 -13.48 13.69 -21.52
N GLY A 37 -14.23 14.20 -22.47
CA GLY A 37 -14.76 15.57 -22.45
C GLY A 37 -13.73 16.65 -22.07
N ASP A 38 -14.09 17.93 -22.24
CA ASP A 38 -13.22 19.11 -21.99
C ASP A 38 -12.66 19.26 -20.53
N ARG A 39 -12.94 18.30 -19.63
CA ARG A 39 -12.60 18.38 -18.20
C ARG A 39 -11.33 17.60 -17.80
N ALA A 40 -10.88 16.66 -18.60
CA ALA A 40 -9.63 15.96 -18.33
C ALA A 40 -8.43 16.77 -18.88
N SER A 41 -7.63 17.33 -18.00
CA SER A 41 -6.34 17.91 -18.38
C SER A 41 -5.42 16.79 -18.81
N ARG A 42 -5.41 16.51 -20.14
CA ARG A 42 -4.50 15.62 -20.85
C ARG A 42 -4.17 14.31 -20.10
N ILE A 43 -4.79 13.25 -20.55
CA ILE A 43 -4.26 11.89 -20.36
C ILE A 43 -2.99 11.83 -21.18
N THR A 44 -1.86 11.74 -20.53
CA THR A 44 -0.61 11.38 -21.18
C THR A 44 -0.57 9.87 -21.21
N THR A 45 -1.17 9.27 -22.24
CA THR A 45 -0.97 7.86 -22.52
C THR A 45 0.46 7.69 -22.99
N LEU A 46 1.34 7.21 -22.13
CA LEU A 46 2.69 6.83 -22.53
C LEU A 46 2.60 5.50 -23.27
N SER A 47 2.36 5.58 -24.57
CA SER A 47 2.24 4.42 -25.46
C SER A 47 3.59 3.77 -25.83
N ASN A 48 4.66 4.09 -25.14
CA ASN A 48 5.98 3.55 -25.40
C ASN A 48 6.32 2.36 -24.52
N GLY A 49 5.78 1.19 -24.88
CA GLY A 49 6.25 -0.08 -24.36
C GLY A 49 5.72 -0.44 -22.98
N CYS A 50 5.43 -1.72 -22.82
CA CYS A 50 4.96 -2.29 -21.56
C CYS A 50 5.83 -1.87 -20.39
N ILE A 51 5.29 -1.06 -19.46
CA ILE A 51 5.81 -1.02 -18.10
C ILE A 51 5.46 -2.36 -17.46
N CYS A 52 6.01 -3.43 -18.02
CA CYS A 52 6.00 -4.73 -17.38
C CYS A 52 6.86 -4.63 -16.14
N CYS A 53 6.32 -5.01 -15.04
CA CYS A 53 6.83 -5.02 -13.68
C CYS A 53 8.26 -5.56 -13.46
N SER A 54 9.03 -5.74 -14.47
CA SER A 54 10.44 -6.12 -14.39
C SER A 54 11.43 -4.97 -14.60
N ARG A 55 10.96 -3.74 -14.87
CA ARG A 55 11.87 -2.61 -15.15
C ARG A 55 11.42 -1.34 -14.41
N ALA A 56 11.84 -1.19 -13.17
CA ALA A 56 11.71 0.05 -12.40
C ALA A 56 12.25 1.29 -13.16
N ASN A 57 13.19 1.09 -14.06
CA ASN A 57 13.78 2.15 -14.88
C ASN A 57 12.78 2.78 -15.87
N GLU A 58 11.89 1.98 -16.48
CA GLU A 58 10.90 2.51 -17.44
C GLU A 58 9.87 3.43 -16.76
N LEU A 59 9.45 3.11 -15.54
CA LEU A 59 8.60 4.00 -14.76
C LEU A 59 9.35 5.26 -14.35
N ALA A 60 10.60 5.13 -13.93
CA ALA A 60 11.43 6.29 -13.58
C ALA A 60 11.59 7.23 -14.76
N ASP A 61 11.90 6.72 -15.95
CA ASP A 61 12.02 7.51 -17.17
C ASP A 61 10.70 8.23 -17.50
N ALA A 62 9.57 7.53 -17.39
CA ALA A 62 8.25 8.11 -17.62
C ALA A 62 7.91 9.24 -16.62
N LEU A 63 8.28 9.08 -15.36
CA LEU A 63 8.08 10.10 -14.33
C LEU A 63 8.98 11.31 -14.56
N LEU A 64 10.21 11.11 -15.02
CA LEU A 64 11.13 12.20 -15.36
C LEU A 64 10.63 12.98 -16.59
N ASP A 65 10.13 12.31 -17.63
CA ASP A 65 9.52 12.96 -18.80
C ASP A 65 8.31 13.83 -18.40
N LEU A 66 7.48 13.35 -17.44
CA LEU A 66 6.39 14.15 -16.90
C LEU A 66 6.89 15.38 -16.15
N LEU A 67 7.97 15.26 -15.36
CA LEU A 67 8.59 16.40 -14.68
C LEU A 67 9.14 17.42 -15.67
N ASP A 68 9.80 16.99 -16.72
CA ASP A 68 10.27 17.86 -17.78
C ASP A 68 9.11 18.60 -18.45
N GLY A 69 7.99 17.92 -18.68
CA GLY A 69 6.78 18.55 -19.20
C GLY A 69 6.18 19.60 -18.27
N ILE A 70 6.22 19.38 -16.96
CA ILE A 70 5.79 20.35 -15.94
C ILE A 70 6.75 21.56 -15.92
N ASP A 71 8.04 21.31 -15.87
CA ASP A 71 9.08 22.35 -15.75
C ASP A 71 9.13 23.25 -16.98
N ASN A 72 8.80 22.69 -18.15
CA ASN A 72 8.67 23.44 -19.41
C ASN A 72 7.28 24.12 -19.60
N GLY A 73 6.37 23.98 -18.64
CA GLY A 73 5.03 24.55 -18.70
C GLY A 73 4.09 23.90 -19.74
N GLN A 74 4.45 22.71 -20.23
CA GLN A 74 3.63 21.93 -21.18
C GLN A 74 2.55 21.10 -20.48
N LEU A 75 2.80 20.70 -19.24
CA LEU A 75 1.90 19.90 -18.42
C LEU A 75 1.60 20.59 -17.09
N ALA A 76 0.38 20.42 -16.60
CA ALA A 76 -0.02 20.86 -15.27
C ALA A 76 -1.04 19.86 -14.70
N PHE A 77 -0.71 19.21 -13.59
CA PHE A 77 -1.61 18.32 -12.86
C PHE A 77 -1.32 18.33 -11.36
N ASP A 78 -2.32 17.95 -10.57
CA ASP A 78 -2.24 17.89 -9.10
C ASP A 78 -2.04 16.46 -8.61
N ARG A 79 -2.52 15.49 -9.40
CA ARG A 79 -2.51 14.06 -9.07
C ARG A 79 -2.05 13.24 -10.27
N LEU A 80 -1.33 12.18 -9.96
CA LEU A 80 -0.93 11.16 -10.91
C LEU A 80 -1.53 9.82 -10.50
N ILE A 81 -2.23 9.16 -11.42
CA ILE A 81 -2.71 7.80 -11.24
C ILE A 81 -1.89 6.88 -12.16
N ILE A 82 -1.37 5.82 -11.61
CA ILE A 82 -0.66 4.78 -12.35
C ILE A 82 -1.54 3.53 -12.36
N GLU A 83 -2.11 3.20 -13.50
CA GLU A 83 -2.84 1.94 -13.67
C GLU A 83 -1.86 0.83 -14.04
N CYS A 84 -1.71 -0.15 -13.14
CA CYS A 84 -0.85 -1.30 -13.35
C CYS A 84 -1.61 -2.44 -14.02
N THR A 85 -0.91 -3.29 -14.79
CA THR A 85 -1.50 -4.53 -15.31
C THR A 85 -1.96 -5.44 -14.18
N GLY A 86 -2.89 -6.37 -14.48
CA GLY A 86 -3.37 -7.34 -13.49
C GLY A 86 -2.30 -8.28 -12.93
N MET A 87 -1.12 -8.34 -13.57
CA MET A 87 0.03 -9.16 -13.17
C MET A 87 1.19 -8.35 -12.58
N ALA A 88 0.97 -7.05 -12.30
CA ALA A 88 2.00 -6.16 -11.79
C ALA A 88 2.36 -6.46 -10.34
N ASP A 89 3.66 -6.46 -10.03
CA ASP A 89 4.18 -6.44 -8.67
C ASP A 89 4.26 -4.98 -8.19
N PRO A 90 3.52 -4.59 -7.14
CA PRO A 90 3.57 -3.22 -6.65
C PRO A 90 4.90 -2.84 -5.98
N GLY A 91 5.69 -3.81 -5.56
CA GLY A 91 6.95 -3.57 -4.83
C GLY A 91 7.94 -2.71 -5.61
N PRO A 92 8.38 -3.12 -6.81
CA PRO A 92 9.30 -2.33 -7.65
C PRO A 92 8.73 -0.95 -8.01
N ILE A 93 7.41 -0.85 -8.21
CA ILE A 93 6.73 0.43 -8.49
C ILE A 93 6.86 1.36 -7.29
N ALA A 94 6.53 0.90 -6.09
CA ALA A 94 6.68 1.68 -4.87
C ALA A 94 8.13 2.10 -4.63
N GLN A 95 9.09 1.18 -4.85
CA GLN A 95 10.52 1.47 -4.68
C GLN A 95 11.02 2.60 -5.58
N THR A 96 10.49 2.75 -6.80
CA THR A 96 10.88 3.83 -7.71
C THR A 96 10.68 5.22 -7.07
N PHE A 97 9.62 5.39 -6.29
CA PHE A 97 9.31 6.65 -5.60
C PHE A 97 10.24 6.95 -4.41
N PHE A 98 11.00 5.97 -3.92
CA PHE A 98 11.92 6.16 -2.79
C PHE A 98 13.39 6.09 -3.17
N ALA A 99 13.72 5.38 -4.26
CA ALA A 99 15.09 5.12 -4.66
C ALA A 99 15.70 6.20 -5.56
N HIS A 100 14.86 6.95 -6.28
CA HIS A 100 15.32 7.95 -7.24
C HIS A 100 15.22 9.36 -6.65
N GLU A 101 16.35 10.05 -6.45
CA GLU A 101 16.46 11.34 -5.78
C GLU A 101 15.47 12.39 -6.31
N VAL A 102 15.45 12.64 -7.62
CA VAL A 102 14.56 13.63 -8.24
C VAL A 102 13.10 13.25 -8.09
N ILE A 103 12.77 11.97 -8.22
CA ILE A 103 11.37 11.50 -8.13
C ILE A 103 10.86 11.65 -6.70
N CYS A 104 11.64 11.26 -5.69
CA CYS A 104 11.21 11.34 -4.29
C CYS A 104 11.06 12.79 -3.78
N GLU A 105 11.77 13.74 -4.38
CA GLU A 105 11.63 15.18 -4.07
C GLU A 105 10.39 15.81 -4.70
N ARG A 106 9.94 15.30 -5.85
CA ARG A 106 8.91 15.93 -6.68
C ARG A 106 7.57 15.21 -6.65
N PHE A 107 7.56 13.92 -6.40
CA PHE A 107 6.36 13.10 -6.27
C PHE A 107 6.23 12.52 -4.86
N LEU A 108 5.01 12.48 -4.37
CA LEU A 108 4.64 11.78 -3.15
C LEU A 108 3.77 10.58 -3.50
N LEU A 109 4.22 9.37 -3.18
CA LEU A 109 3.37 8.19 -3.31
C LEU A 109 2.29 8.24 -2.22
N ASP A 110 1.06 8.53 -2.61
CA ASP A 110 -0.07 8.67 -1.69
C ASP A 110 -0.56 7.32 -1.18
N GLY A 111 -0.69 6.33 -2.05
CA GLY A 111 -1.12 4.99 -1.65
C GLY A 111 -1.25 4.01 -2.81
N ILE A 112 -1.35 2.73 -2.44
CA ILE A 112 -1.62 1.62 -3.34
C ILE A 112 -3.06 1.15 -3.12
N ILE A 113 -3.86 1.18 -4.19
CA ILE A 113 -5.25 0.75 -4.19
C ILE A 113 -5.37 -0.55 -4.97
N THR A 114 -5.80 -1.61 -4.31
CA THR A 114 -5.94 -2.94 -4.92
C THR A 114 -7.41 -3.29 -5.10
N LEU A 115 -7.78 -3.65 -6.34
CA LEU A 115 -9.13 -4.11 -6.67
C LEU A 115 -9.19 -5.64 -6.61
N VAL A 116 -10.13 -6.17 -5.85
CA VAL A 116 -10.37 -7.60 -5.71
C VAL A 116 -11.77 -7.92 -6.21
N ASP A 117 -11.87 -8.87 -7.12
CA ASP A 117 -13.15 -9.34 -7.68
C ASP A 117 -13.83 -10.29 -6.71
N ALA A 118 -15.01 -9.95 -6.22
CA ALA A 118 -15.74 -10.77 -5.22
C ALA A 118 -16.14 -12.15 -5.76
N VAL A 119 -16.27 -12.29 -7.07
CA VAL A 119 -16.64 -13.57 -7.72
C VAL A 119 -15.44 -14.50 -7.84
N HIS A 120 -14.27 -13.95 -8.27
CA HIS A 120 -13.09 -14.75 -8.62
C HIS A 120 -11.92 -14.60 -7.62
N GLY A 121 -12.01 -13.66 -6.68
CA GLY A 121 -10.91 -13.29 -5.79
C GLY A 121 -10.37 -14.46 -4.96
N GLN A 122 -11.23 -15.34 -4.43
CA GLN A 122 -10.78 -16.52 -3.67
C GLN A 122 -9.88 -17.40 -4.53
N GLN A 123 -10.33 -17.76 -5.73
CA GLN A 123 -9.58 -18.61 -6.66
C GLN A 123 -8.26 -17.93 -7.09
N GLN A 124 -8.30 -16.62 -7.38
CA GLN A 124 -7.10 -15.88 -7.78
C GLN A 124 -6.05 -15.84 -6.66
N LEU A 125 -6.49 -15.65 -5.42
CA LEU A 125 -5.60 -15.69 -4.26
C LEU A 125 -5.03 -17.08 -3.98
N ASP A 126 -5.73 -18.15 -4.36
CA ASP A 126 -5.24 -19.52 -4.23
C ASP A 126 -4.21 -19.87 -5.30
N GLN A 127 -4.40 -19.37 -6.51
CA GLN A 127 -3.62 -19.78 -7.69
C GLN A 127 -2.40 -18.87 -7.97
N PHE A 128 -2.46 -17.59 -7.58
CA PHE A 128 -1.46 -16.61 -7.99
C PHE A 128 -0.83 -15.88 -6.79
N SER A 129 0.45 -16.13 -6.57
CA SER A 129 1.23 -15.40 -5.53
C SER A 129 1.25 -13.89 -5.76
N ILE A 130 1.21 -13.46 -7.03
CA ILE A 130 1.14 -12.03 -7.36
C ILE A 130 -0.15 -11.38 -6.87
N ALA A 131 -1.28 -12.07 -6.94
CA ALA A 131 -2.55 -11.56 -6.39
C ALA A 131 -2.46 -11.38 -4.87
N GLN A 132 -1.78 -12.30 -4.17
CA GLN A 132 -1.51 -12.16 -2.76
C GLN A 132 -0.59 -10.97 -2.47
N ALA A 133 0.49 -10.79 -3.23
CA ALA A 133 1.41 -9.66 -3.08
C ALA A 133 0.68 -8.33 -3.27
N GLN A 134 -0.18 -8.20 -4.28
CA GLN A 134 -0.99 -7.00 -4.51
C GLN A 134 -1.87 -6.65 -3.30
N VAL A 135 -2.44 -7.65 -2.63
CA VAL A 135 -3.18 -7.45 -1.37
C VAL A 135 -2.26 -7.02 -0.24
N GLY A 136 -1.08 -7.63 -0.12
CA GLY A 136 -0.09 -7.30 0.91
C GLY A 136 0.43 -5.86 0.82
N TYR A 137 0.61 -5.33 -0.38
CA TYR A 137 1.06 -3.96 -0.60
C TYR A 137 -0.05 -2.91 -0.45
N ALA A 138 -1.32 -3.29 -0.50
CA ALA A 138 -2.45 -2.36 -0.55
C ALA A 138 -2.55 -1.46 0.69
N ASP A 139 -2.88 -0.19 0.49
CA ASP A 139 -3.33 0.75 1.51
C ASP A 139 -4.85 0.82 1.58
N ARG A 140 -5.53 0.49 0.47
CA ARG A 140 -6.98 0.33 0.36
C ARG A 140 -7.28 -0.88 -0.51
N ILE A 141 -8.26 -1.67 -0.11
CA ILE A 141 -8.75 -2.80 -0.89
C ILE A 141 -10.19 -2.49 -1.33
N LEU A 142 -10.43 -2.55 -2.62
CA LEU A 142 -11.76 -2.35 -3.21
C LEU A 142 -12.31 -3.70 -3.64
N LEU A 143 -13.35 -4.16 -2.94
CA LEU A 143 -14.05 -5.39 -3.28
C LEU A 143 -15.13 -5.08 -4.31
N THR A 144 -14.89 -5.51 -5.55
CA THR A 144 -15.76 -5.22 -6.70
C THR A 144 -16.70 -6.39 -6.98
N LYS A 145 -17.78 -6.11 -7.72
CA LYS A 145 -18.76 -7.13 -8.15
C LYS A 145 -19.45 -7.87 -6.99
N THR A 146 -19.62 -7.19 -5.88
CA THR A 146 -20.34 -7.73 -4.72
C THR A 146 -21.81 -7.94 -4.99
N ASP A 147 -22.36 -7.22 -5.98
CA ASP A 147 -23.74 -7.31 -6.47
C ASP A 147 -24.03 -8.62 -7.22
N VAL A 148 -23.03 -9.24 -7.82
CA VAL A 148 -23.17 -10.51 -8.58
C VAL A 148 -22.52 -11.70 -7.90
N ALA A 149 -21.76 -11.48 -6.82
CA ALA A 149 -21.13 -12.55 -6.05
C ALA A 149 -22.17 -13.30 -5.18
N PRO A 150 -21.97 -14.60 -4.91
CA PRO A 150 -22.81 -15.33 -3.96
C PRO A 150 -22.78 -14.65 -2.57
N PRO A 151 -23.92 -14.53 -1.87
CA PRO A 151 -24.04 -13.74 -0.62
C PRO A 151 -22.99 -14.02 0.45
N HIS A 152 -22.57 -15.28 0.61
CA HIS A 152 -21.58 -15.68 1.61
C HIS A 152 -20.11 -15.58 1.11
N ALA A 153 -19.90 -15.51 -0.20
CA ALA A 153 -18.56 -15.50 -0.77
C ALA A 153 -17.84 -14.17 -0.50
N GLY A 154 -18.56 -13.06 -0.56
CA GLY A 154 -18.02 -11.73 -0.29
C GLY A 154 -17.50 -11.58 1.15
N GLU A 155 -18.26 -12.07 2.13
CA GLU A 155 -17.86 -11.99 3.54
C GLU A 155 -16.64 -12.87 3.86
N ALA A 156 -16.62 -14.12 3.37
CA ALA A 156 -15.47 -15.00 3.54
C ALA A 156 -14.20 -14.44 2.91
N LEU A 157 -14.34 -13.82 1.72
CA LEU A 157 -13.22 -13.15 1.04
C LEU A 157 -12.76 -11.92 1.82
N ARG A 158 -13.67 -11.08 2.32
CA ARG A 158 -13.34 -9.93 3.17
C ARG A 158 -12.52 -10.33 4.39
N GLN A 159 -12.94 -11.36 5.11
CA GLN A 159 -12.22 -11.89 6.27
C GLN A 159 -10.83 -12.41 5.89
N ARG A 160 -10.70 -13.04 4.72
CA ARG A 160 -9.39 -13.47 4.20
C ARG A 160 -8.48 -12.29 3.91
N LEU A 161 -8.97 -11.27 3.22
CA LEU A 161 -8.23 -10.06 2.89
C LEU A 161 -7.74 -9.33 4.15
N GLN A 162 -8.58 -9.20 5.16
CA GLN A 162 -8.22 -8.59 6.45
C GLN A 162 -7.13 -9.36 7.21
N ARG A 163 -7.10 -10.70 7.09
CA ARG A 163 -6.01 -11.52 7.67
C ARG A 163 -4.70 -11.34 6.90
N MET A 164 -4.76 -11.25 5.58
CA MET A 164 -3.58 -11.04 4.75
C MET A 164 -3.00 -9.65 4.95
N ASN A 165 -3.86 -8.63 5.04
CA ASN A 165 -3.46 -7.24 5.24
C ASN A 165 -4.37 -6.57 6.26
N ALA A 166 -3.95 -6.58 7.53
CA ALA A 166 -4.69 -5.98 8.63
C ALA A 166 -4.74 -4.44 8.59
N ARG A 167 -3.90 -3.80 7.77
CA ARG A 167 -3.83 -2.33 7.64
C ARG A 167 -4.78 -1.76 6.60
N ALA A 168 -5.05 -2.52 5.54
CA ALA A 168 -5.84 -2.02 4.43
C ALA A 168 -7.34 -2.21 4.71
N PRO A 169 -8.12 -1.14 4.91
CA PRO A 169 -9.56 -1.25 4.98
C PRO A 169 -10.13 -1.75 3.65
N VAL A 170 -11.20 -2.54 3.73
CA VAL A 170 -11.87 -3.14 2.58
C VAL A 170 -13.20 -2.43 2.35
N TYR A 171 -13.37 -1.87 1.16
CA TYR A 171 -14.56 -1.14 0.73
C TYR A 171 -15.28 -1.87 -0.39
N ASP A 172 -16.61 -1.89 -0.35
CA ASP A 172 -17.41 -2.42 -1.44
C ASP A 172 -17.53 -1.38 -2.55
N VAL A 173 -17.37 -1.84 -3.79
CA VAL A 173 -17.47 -1.01 -4.98
C VAL A 173 -18.37 -1.68 -6.00
N THR A 174 -19.46 -1.00 -6.37
CA THR A 174 -20.40 -1.46 -7.39
C THR A 174 -20.32 -0.54 -8.59
N HIS A 175 -20.10 -1.11 -9.77
CA HIS A 175 -19.96 -0.37 -11.03
C HIS A 175 -18.90 0.75 -11.02
N GLY A 176 -17.85 0.59 -10.22
CA GLY A 176 -16.77 1.57 -10.04
C GLY A 176 -17.12 2.74 -9.12
N GLN A 177 -18.34 2.81 -8.58
CA GLN A 177 -18.81 3.91 -7.74
C GLN A 177 -18.32 3.73 -6.30
N ILE A 178 -17.65 4.75 -5.78
CA ILE A 178 -17.15 4.84 -4.42
C ILE A 178 -17.00 6.32 -4.06
N ASP A 179 -17.05 6.64 -2.78
CA ASP A 179 -16.69 7.97 -2.31
C ASP A 179 -15.21 8.26 -2.64
N LEU A 180 -14.97 9.28 -3.45
CA LEU A 180 -13.62 9.65 -3.89
C LEU A 180 -12.70 10.04 -2.73
N ALA A 181 -13.24 10.47 -1.59
CA ALA A 181 -12.46 10.71 -0.39
C ALA A 181 -11.73 9.45 0.13
N VAL A 182 -12.21 8.26 -0.23
CA VAL A 182 -11.54 6.99 0.08
C VAL A 182 -10.29 6.78 -0.77
N LEU A 183 -10.26 7.34 -1.97
CA LEU A 183 -9.21 7.10 -2.96
C LEU A 183 -8.09 8.14 -2.93
N PHE A 184 -8.37 9.35 -2.45
CA PHE A 184 -7.41 10.44 -2.38
C PHE A 184 -6.97 10.72 -0.94
N ASN A 185 -5.76 11.25 -0.78
CA ASN A 185 -5.15 11.55 0.52
C ASN A 185 -5.13 10.32 1.44
N VAL A 186 -4.74 9.20 0.85
CA VAL A 186 -4.62 7.90 1.54
C VAL A 186 -3.53 7.95 2.61
N GLU A 187 -2.46 8.73 2.32
CA GLU A 187 -1.30 8.93 3.21
C GLU A 187 -0.62 7.61 3.60
N GLY A 188 -0.69 6.62 2.71
CA GLY A 188 -0.19 5.28 2.96
C GLY A 188 1.31 5.20 3.16
N PHE A 189 2.04 6.15 2.56
CA PHE A 189 3.51 6.24 2.59
C PHE A 189 4.02 7.50 3.30
N ILE A 190 3.14 8.34 3.83
CA ILE A 190 3.51 9.43 4.73
C ILE A 190 3.74 8.83 6.12
N LEU A 191 4.83 9.24 6.76
CA LEU A 191 5.11 8.88 8.14
C LEU A 191 4.10 9.59 9.05
N ASN A 192 3.13 8.86 9.56
CA ASN A 192 2.07 9.35 10.43
C ASN A 192 1.63 8.27 11.44
N ASP A 193 0.83 8.64 12.41
CA ASP A 193 0.35 7.76 13.48
C ASP A 193 -0.87 6.89 13.10
N ARG A 194 -1.35 6.95 11.85
CA ARG A 194 -2.48 6.15 11.38
C ARG A 194 -2.05 4.73 11.09
N LEU A 195 -2.18 3.84 12.06
CA LEU A 195 -1.88 2.41 11.87
C LEU A 195 -3.00 1.65 11.19
N ASN A 196 -4.25 2.12 11.32
CA ASN A 196 -5.46 1.52 10.71
C ASN A 196 -5.53 -0.01 10.89
N ILE A 197 -5.16 -0.52 12.07
CA ILE A 197 -5.16 -1.96 12.33
C ILE A 197 -6.60 -2.42 12.52
N ALA A 198 -7.08 -3.26 11.61
CA ALA A 198 -8.33 -4.00 11.84
C ALA A 198 -8.09 -5.00 12.97
N THR A 199 -8.75 -4.80 14.10
CA THR A 199 -8.72 -5.77 15.20
C THR A 199 -9.51 -7.00 14.76
N PRO A 200 -8.88 -8.17 14.56
CA PRO A 200 -9.63 -9.36 14.19
C PRO A 200 -10.53 -9.75 15.34
N ALA A 201 -11.84 -9.81 15.09
CA ALA A 201 -12.84 -10.16 16.09
C ALA A 201 -12.71 -11.60 16.65
N PHE A 202 -11.88 -12.45 16.04
CA PHE A 202 -11.63 -13.82 16.45
C PHE A 202 -10.19 -14.27 16.21
N ARG A 203 -9.61 -14.98 17.15
CA ARG A 203 -8.42 -15.82 16.93
C ARG A 203 -8.82 -16.95 15.98
N LEU A 204 -8.49 -16.81 14.71
CA LEU A 204 -8.77 -17.84 13.71
C LEU A 204 -7.56 -18.77 13.55
N ILE A 205 -7.87 -20.04 13.45
CA ILE A 205 -6.93 -21.13 13.17
C ILE A 205 -6.22 -20.82 11.84
N PRO A 206 -4.89 -20.91 11.76
CA PRO A 206 -4.16 -20.69 10.52
C PRO A 206 -4.65 -21.66 9.43
N GLN A 207 -5.13 -21.11 8.32
CA GLN A 207 -5.37 -21.94 7.13
C GLN A 207 -4.12 -21.93 6.26
N PRO A 208 -3.64 -23.09 5.79
CA PRO A 208 -2.32 -23.23 5.17
C PRO A 208 -2.18 -22.67 3.74
N GLN A 209 -3.13 -21.90 3.25
CA GLN A 209 -3.17 -21.46 1.85
C GLN A 209 -2.74 -20.02 1.58
N ASN A 210 -2.46 -19.23 2.61
CA ASN A 210 -1.97 -17.87 2.41
C ASN A 210 -0.48 -17.80 2.74
N ASN A 211 0.33 -17.47 1.74
CA ASN A 211 1.75 -17.19 1.96
C ASN A 211 1.95 -15.77 2.54
N ILE A 212 0.96 -14.89 2.43
CA ILE A 212 0.98 -13.53 2.98
C ILE A 212 0.16 -13.46 4.25
N GLN A 213 0.76 -12.85 5.26
CA GLN A 213 0.16 -12.66 6.59
C GLN A 213 0.54 -11.31 7.18
N SER A 214 -0.30 -10.84 8.10
CA SER A 214 -0.02 -9.69 8.95
C SER A 214 0.33 -10.16 10.35
N ILE A 215 1.41 -9.63 10.91
CA ILE A 215 1.83 -9.83 12.30
C ILE A 215 1.71 -8.49 13.00
N VAL A 216 0.93 -8.44 14.07
CA VAL A 216 0.84 -7.26 14.93
C VAL A 216 1.55 -7.56 16.24
N VAL A 217 2.46 -6.66 16.62
CA VAL A 217 3.25 -6.74 17.85
C VAL A 217 2.88 -5.55 18.74
N TYR A 218 2.65 -5.83 20.01
CA TYR A 218 2.40 -4.83 21.04
C TYR A 218 3.48 -4.92 22.11
N LEU A 219 4.00 -3.76 22.56
CA LEU A 219 4.89 -3.66 23.71
C LEU A 219 4.29 -2.66 24.70
N ASP A 220 3.98 -3.13 25.91
CA ASP A 220 3.35 -2.33 26.98
C ASP A 220 4.39 -1.62 27.85
N ARG A 221 5.66 -1.58 27.41
CA ARG A 221 6.79 -0.97 28.10
C ARG A 221 7.70 -0.27 27.10
N PRO A 222 8.47 0.75 27.54
CA PRO A 222 9.41 1.42 26.66
C PRO A 222 10.55 0.47 26.25
N ALA A 223 11.10 0.71 25.07
CA ALA A 223 12.24 -0.03 24.57
C ALA A 223 13.43 0.92 24.30
N ALA A 224 14.65 0.44 24.52
CA ALA A 224 15.84 1.19 24.19
C ALA A 224 15.96 1.35 22.66
N LEU A 225 16.23 2.57 22.17
CA LEU A 225 16.30 2.87 20.74
C LEU A 225 17.35 1.99 20.03
N GLY A 226 18.52 1.77 20.65
CA GLY A 226 19.57 0.92 20.07
C GLY A 226 19.11 -0.52 19.86
N GLN A 227 18.40 -1.11 20.84
CA GLN A 227 17.89 -2.48 20.73
C GLN A 227 16.83 -2.61 19.62
N ILE A 228 15.94 -1.62 19.47
CA ILE A 228 14.99 -1.58 18.37
C ILE A 228 15.70 -1.49 17.02
N SER A 229 16.70 -0.62 16.91
CA SER A 229 17.46 -0.45 15.66
C SER A 229 18.18 -1.76 15.28
N ASP A 230 18.87 -2.39 16.21
CA ASP A 230 19.58 -3.66 15.98
C ASP A 230 18.60 -4.78 15.58
N LEU A 231 17.45 -4.89 16.24
CA LEU A 231 16.43 -5.87 15.90
C LEU A 231 15.87 -5.63 14.50
N MET A 232 15.54 -4.37 14.17
CA MET A 232 14.99 -4.03 12.86
C MET A 232 16.02 -4.24 11.74
N GLU A 233 17.28 -3.88 11.95
CA GLU A 233 18.34 -4.14 10.99
C GLU A 233 18.52 -5.65 10.75
N ASN A 234 18.49 -6.46 11.80
CA ASN A 234 18.58 -7.92 11.68
C ASN A 234 17.38 -8.50 10.90
N LEU A 235 16.15 -8.05 11.20
CA LEU A 235 14.96 -8.49 10.47
C LEU A 235 15.02 -8.09 8.99
N LEU A 236 15.49 -6.87 8.69
CA LEU A 236 15.65 -6.40 7.32
C LEU A 236 16.76 -7.13 6.57
N LEU A 237 17.86 -7.46 7.21
CA LEU A 237 18.95 -8.23 6.60
C LEU A 237 18.50 -9.65 6.25
N GLN A 238 17.70 -10.28 7.12
CA GLN A 238 17.30 -11.68 6.94
C GLN A 238 16.04 -11.84 6.08
N TYR A 239 15.07 -10.94 6.21
CA TYR A 239 13.72 -11.11 5.68
C TYR A 239 13.25 -10.00 4.74
N ALA A 240 14.15 -9.11 4.26
CA ALA A 240 13.74 -7.98 3.43
C ALA A 240 12.90 -8.37 2.20
N ASP A 241 13.21 -9.50 1.57
CA ASP A 241 12.49 -9.99 0.39
C ASP A 241 11.11 -10.58 0.76
N SER A 242 10.93 -10.98 2.02
CA SER A 242 9.67 -11.47 2.57
C SER A 242 8.81 -10.37 3.21
N LEU A 243 9.44 -9.29 3.68
CA LEU A 243 8.75 -8.14 4.26
C LEU A 243 8.23 -7.22 3.16
N LEU A 244 6.93 -7.19 2.94
CA LEU A 244 6.31 -6.32 1.93
C LEU A 244 6.12 -4.91 2.45
N ARG A 245 5.46 -4.78 3.59
CA ARG A 245 5.16 -3.52 4.26
C ARG A 245 5.29 -3.67 5.78
N TYR A 246 5.73 -2.61 6.43
CA TYR A 246 5.73 -2.52 7.88
C TYR A 246 5.55 -1.08 8.34
N LYS A 247 4.91 -0.90 9.47
CA LYS A 247 4.66 0.41 10.08
C LYS A 247 4.54 0.24 11.59
N GLY A 248 4.99 1.23 12.34
CA GLY A 248 4.89 1.21 13.79
C GLY A 248 4.91 2.58 14.43
N ILE A 249 4.37 2.60 15.64
CA ILE A 249 4.55 3.66 16.63
C ILE A 249 5.29 3.03 17.79
N LEU A 250 6.40 3.61 18.18
CA LEU A 250 7.27 3.08 19.21
C LEU A 250 7.32 4.02 20.40
N TRP A 251 7.20 3.43 21.59
CA TRP A 251 7.49 4.07 22.86
C TRP A 251 8.94 3.79 23.22
N ILE A 252 9.77 4.83 23.17
CA ILE A 252 11.21 4.76 23.41
C ILE A 252 11.51 5.20 24.83
N GLU A 253 12.44 4.52 25.50
CA GLU A 253 12.92 4.83 26.84
C GLU A 253 13.56 6.22 26.87
N ASP A 254 13.29 6.99 27.94
CA ASP A 254 13.80 8.35 28.15
C ASP A 254 13.46 9.38 27.06
N GLU A 255 12.52 9.07 26.15
CA GLU A 255 12.07 10.00 25.13
C GLU A 255 10.57 10.32 25.31
N PRO A 256 10.19 11.58 25.45
CA PRO A 256 8.79 11.97 25.62
C PRO A 256 7.98 11.85 24.33
N ARG A 257 8.63 11.84 23.16
CA ARG A 257 7.99 11.76 21.85
C ARG A 257 7.81 10.33 21.39
N ARG A 258 6.86 10.12 20.52
CA ARG A 258 6.67 8.85 19.81
C ARG A 258 7.68 8.75 18.67
N LEU A 259 8.21 7.58 18.42
CA LEU A 259 8.97 7.29 17.22
C LEU A 259 8.04 6.62 16.22
N LEU A 260 7.81 7.26 15.09
CA LEU A 260 7.10 6.67 13.96
C LEU A 260 8.10 5.99 13.05
N PHE A 261 7.69 4.85 12.50
CA PHE A 261 8.52 4.11 11.60
C PHE A 261 7.68 3.36 10.56
N GLN A 262 8.16 3.31 9.32
CA GLN A 262 7.51 2.58 8.24
C GLN A 262 8.50 2.16 7.16
N GLY A 263 8.12 1.14 6.38
CA GLY A 263 8.96 0.72 5.27
C GLY A 263 8.25 -0.15 4.25
N VAL A 264 8.94 -0.31 3.14
CA VAL A 264 8.60 -1.18 2.00
C VAL A 264 9.84 -1.97 1.66
N GLN A 265 9.80 -3.26 1.86
CA GLN A 265 10.95 -4.15 1.69
C GLN A 265 12.19 -3.63 2.45
N ARG A 266 13.28 -3.31 1.74
CA ARG A 266 14.54 -2.83 2.34
C ARG A 266 14.56 -1.35 2.67
N LEU A 267 13.60 -0.59 2.13
CA LEU A 267 13.53 0.86 2.31
C LEU A 267 12.67 1.19 3.51
N TYR A 268 13.21 1.92 4.45
CA TYR A 268 12.48 2.37 5.63
C TYR A 268 12.79 3.84 5.96
N ASN A 269 11.86 4.45 6.66
CA ASN A 269 11.98 5.78 7.23
C ASN A 269 11.49 5.76 8.66
N ALA A 270 12.16 6.53 9.53
CA ALA A 270 11.77 6.72 10.91
C ALA A 270 11.99 8.19 11.30
N ASP A 271 11.05 8.75 12.05
CA ASP A 271 11.17 10.11 12.56
C ASP A 271 10.40 10.29 13.86
N TRP A 272 10.79 11.28 14.64
CA TRP A 272 10.12 11.66 15.86
C TRP A 272 8.82 12.41 15.56
N ASP A 273 7.75 11.97 16.20
CA ASP A 273 6.44 12.60 16.14
C ASP A 273 6.20 13.49 17.38
N ARG A 274 4.97 13.82 17.66
CA ARG A 274 4.56 14.53 18.85
C ARG A 274 4.88 13.77 20.15
N GLU A 275 4.84 14.47 21.27
CA GLU A 275 4.84 13.84 22.58
C GLU A 275 3.56 13.00 22.80
N TRP A 276 3.67 12.00 23.68
CA TRP A 276 2.51 11.26 24.15
C TRP A 276 1.58 12.20 24.91
N ALA A 277 0.27 12.18 24.60
CA ALA A 277 -0.68 12.97 25.35
C ALA A 277 -0.80 12.44 26.80
N PRO A 278 -1.14 13.31 27.79
CA PRO A 278 -1.20 12.89 29.19
C PRO A 278 -2.19 11.77 29.51
N ASP A 279 -3.25 11.64 28.70
CA ASP A 279 -4.30 10.64 28.78
C ASP A 279 -4.13 9.48 27.77
N GLU A 280 -3.07 9.51 26.96
CA GLU A 280 -2.78 8.49 25.96
C GLU A 280 -2.07 7.29 26.60
N GLU A 281 -2.59 6.08 26.34
CA GLU A 281 -1.92 4.85 26.78
C GLU A 281 -0.61 4.68 26.00
N LYS A 282 0.52 4.75 26.70
CA LYS A 282 1.84 4.56 26.11
C LYS A 282 2.08 3.10 25.80
N LYS A 283 2.13 2.77 24.51
CA LYS A 283 2.47 1.43 24.04
C LYS A 283 3.05 1.46 22.64
N SER A 284 4.01 0.61 22.38
CA SER A 284 4.46 0.39 21.02
C SER A 284 3.49 -0.52 20.28
N THR A 285 3.19 -0.18 19.03
CA THR A 285 2.37 -1.00 18.14
C THR A 285 3.04 -1.07 16.78
N LEU A 286 3.34 -2.29 16.33
CA LEU A 286 4.00 -2.52 15.05
C LEU A 286 3.19 -3.52 14.23
N VAL A 287 3.13 -3.29 12.94
CA VAL A 287 2.48 -4.19 11.97
C VAL A 287 3.51 -4.56 10.91
N PHE A 288 3.66 -5.85 10.68
CA PHE A 288 4.47 -6.42 9.61
C PHE A 288 3.56 -7.16 8.66
N ILE A 289 3.69 -6.93 7.38
CA ILE A 289 2.96 -7.63 6.32
C ILE A 289 4.00 -8.25 5.39
N GLY A 290 3.91 -9.55 5.16
CA GLY A 290 4.87 -10.21 4.30
C GLY A 290 4.56 -11.67 4.02
N ILE A 291 5.47 -12.28 3.26
CA ILE A 291 5.36 -13.64 2.75
C ILE A 291 6.07 -14.60 3.71
N ASN A 292 5.36 -15.59 4.23
CA ASN A 292 5.93 -16.62 5.11
C ASN A 292 6.80 -16.04 6.25
N LEU A 293 6.36 -14.94 6.85
CA LEU A 293 7.10 -14.29 7.91
C LEU A 293 7.29 -15.23 9.11
N PRO A 294 8.48 -15.23 9.75
CA PRO A 294 8.75 -16.02 10.94
C PRO A 294 8.10 -15.40 12.18
N GLU A 295 6.79 -15.62 12.34
CA GLU A 295 5.98 -14.96 13.38
C GLU A 295 6.55 -15.15 14.78
N SER A 296 6.99 -16.39 15.13
CA SER A 296 7.56 -16.68 16.44
C SER A 296 8.83 -15.87 16.69
N GLU A 297 9.73 -15.83 15.72
CA GLU A 297 11.00 -15.12 15.83
C GLU A 297 10.79 -13.59 15.94
N ILE A 298 9.87 -13.04 15.13
CA ILE A 298 9.51 -11.62 15.22
C ILE A 298 8.94 -11.31 16.61
N ARG A 299 8.00 -12.11 17.11
CA ARG A 299 7.38 -11.89 18.43
C ARG A 299 8.40 -12.05 19.57
N GLU A 300 9.23 -13.07 19.52
CA GLU A 300 10.29 -13.32 20.51
C GLU A 300 11.35 -12.22 20.49
N GLY A 301 11.75 -11.74 19.30
CA GLY A 301 12.69 -10.63 19.15
C GLY A 301 12.19 -9.37 19.88
N PHE A 302 10.94 -8.99 19.65
CA PHE A 302 10.33 -7.84 20.33
C PHE A 302 10.06 -8.09 21.83
N ALA A 303 9.69 -9.31 22.22
CA ALA A 303 9.53 -9.65 23.63
C ALA A 303 10.84 -9.58 24.40
N GLY A 304 11.96 -9.85 23.75
CA GLY A 304 13.31 -9.83 24.32
C GLY A 304 13.92 -8.45 24.53
N LEU A 305 13.34 -7.39 23.94
CA LEU A 305 13.93 -6.03 23.93
C LEU A 305 14.17 -5.41 25.31
N ASN A 306 13.72 -5.97 26.41
CA ASN A 306 13.85 -5.40 27.75
C ASN A 306 14.41 -6.39 28.78
N VAL A 307 15.20 -7.35 28.35
CA VAL A 307 15.94 -8.26 29.25
C VAL A 307 17.39 -7.76 29.36
N LEU A 308 17.59 -6.49 29.71
CA LEU A 308 18.84 -6.04 30.29
C LEU A 308 18.56 -5.66 31.75
N GLN A 309 19.07 -6.52 32.61
CA GLN A 309 19.25 -6.23 34.03
C GLN A 309 20.37 -5.20 34.24
#